data_6addb1c701f8128d331d515c837a1cab
#
_entry.id   6addb1c701f8128d331d515c837a1cab
#
_cell.length_a   1.000
_cell.length_b   1.000
_cell.length_c   1.000
_cell.angle_alpha   90.00
_cell.angle_beta   90.00
_cell.angle_gamma   90.00
#
_symmetry.space_group_name_H-M   'P 1'
#
loop_
_entity.id
_entity.type
_entity.pdbx_description
1 polymer ?
#
loop_
_entity_poly.entity_id
_entity_poly.type
_entity_poly.pdbx_seq_one_letter_code
_entity_poly.pdbx_strand_id
1 'polypeptide(L)'
;MRYILSFTLALTALFGVAQQNEKLSLSIDEAIALAKANNVALKNAELDIDFANSQVNEIKSQGLPQVNGNASFAHTYQIPTQLIPGDFVGQPGTVIPVQFGVPFNVNAGIGIRQLLFDGTFFLGLKAASEFVNISKLSASSSEIDVKESVIKAYYMALISEKNLLQLEASWKNMQKVR
;
A
#
# COMPACT_ATOMS: atom_id res chain seq x y z
N MET A 1 15.04 -19.90 44.38
CA MET A 1 14.51 -20.70 43.30
C MET A 1 13.07 -21.20 43.50
N ARG A 2 12.61 -21.52 44.70
CA ARG A 2 11.23 -22.04 44.95
C ARG A 2 10.11 -21.02 44.71
N TYR A 3 10.36 -19.72 44.81
CA TYR A 3 9.36 -18.64 44.59
C TYR A 3 9.22 -18.19 43.14
N ILE A 4 10.22 -18.44 42.31
CA ILE A 4 10.18 -18.12 40.87
C ILE A 4 9.29 -19.14 40.14
N LEU A 5 9.34 -20.41 40.55
CA LEU A 5 8.49 -21.47 39.98
C LEU A 5 7.00 -21.28 40.29
N SER A 6 6.68 -20.73 41.48
CA SER A 6 5.29 -20.48 41.89
C SER A 6 4.68 -19.28 41.14
N PHE A 7 5.49 -18.29 40.77
CA PHE A 7 5.05 -17.11 40.06
C PHE A 7 4.78 -17.39 38.56
N THR A 8 5.59 -18.25 37.97
CA THR A 8 5.36 -18.69 36.55
C THR A 8 4.13 -19.56 36.39
N LEU A 9 3.80 -20.40 37.41
CA LEU A 9 2.59 -21.23 37.37
C LEU A 9 1.30 -20.40 37.55
N ALA A 10 1.35 -19.31 38.33
CA ALA A 10 0.21 -18.41 38.49
C ALA A 10 -0.08 -17.55 37.27
N LEU A 11 0.95 -17.21 36.45
CA LEU A 11 0.80 -16.40 35.25
C LEU A 11 0.19 -17.18 34.07
N THR A 12 0.38 -18.50 34.02
CA THR A 12 -0.22 -19.35 32.96
C THR A 12 -1.71 -19.63 33.20
N ALA A 13 -2.20 -19.51 34.43
CA ALA A 13 -3.62 -19.68 34.75
C ALA A 13 -4.51 -18.51 34.31
N LEU A 14 -3.94 -17.34 34.04
CA LEU A 14 -4.67 -16.14 33.62
C LEU A 14 -5.00 -16.11 32.11
N PHE A 15 -4.38 -16.96 31.29
CA PHE A 15 -4.67 -17.04 29.86
C PHE A 15 -5.73 -18.06 29.47
N GLY A 16 -6.31 -18.79 30.42
CA GLY A 16 -7.28 -19.85 30.21
C GLY A 16 -8.76 -19.43 30.17
N VAL A 17 -9.08 -18.16 30.32
CA VAL A 17 -10.48 -17.69 30.44
C VAL A 17 -10.82 -16.76 29.30
N ALA A 18 -11.07 -17.27 28.11
CA ALA A 18 -11.87 -16.56 27.11
C ALA A 18 -12.10 -17.38 25.83
N GLN A 19 -12.83 -18.47 25.94
CA GLN A 19 -13.63 -18.95 24.81
C GLN A 19 -15.02 -19.29 25.33
N GLN A 20 -15.77 -18.27 25.71
CA GLN A 20 -17.22 -18.42 25.72
C GLN A 20 -17.64 -18.53 24.26
N ASN A 21 -17.96 -19.74 23.82
CA ASN A 21 -18.70 -20.01 22.60
C ASN A 21 -20.13 -19.47 22.81
N GLU A 22 -20.30 -18.15 22.70
CA GLU A 22 -21.62 -17.57 22.47
C GLU A 22 -22.11 -18.14 21.15
N LYS A 23 -23.20 -18.92 21.21
CA LYS A 23 -23.91 -19.34 20.01
C LYS A 23 -24.49 -18.10 19.37
N LEU A 24 -23.77 -17.53 18.43
CA LEU A 24 -24.20 -16.37 17.67
C LEU A 24 -25.31 -16.83 16.72
N SER A 25 -26.57 -16.56 17.06
CA SER A 25 -27.68 -16.79 16.15
C SER A 25 -27.84 -15.52 15.29
N LEU A 26 -27.31 -15.55 14.09
CA LEU A 26 -27.42 -14.47 13.13
C LEU A 26 -28.52 -14.75 12.11
N SER A 27 -29.33 -13.74 11.81
CA SER A 27 -30.13 -13.73 10.59
C SER A 27 -29.22 -13.53 9.37
N ILE A 28 -29.73 -13.84 8.18
CA ILE A 28 -28.97 -13.67 6.95
C ILE A 28 -28.57 -12.19 6.72
N ASP A 29 -29.43 -11.27 7.06
CA ASP A 29 -29.18 -9.83 6.90
C ASP A 29 -28.12 -9.34 7.89
N GLU A 30 -28.14 -9.81 9.13
CA GLU A 30 -27.10 -9.52 10.12
C GLU A 30 -25.76 -10.11 9.74
N ALA A 31 -25.73 -11.34 9.19
CA ALA A 31 -24.52 -11.95 8.69
C ALA A 31 -23.89 -11.16 7.53
N ILE A 32 -24.74 -10.69 6.60
CA ILE A 32 -24.29 -9.83 5.49
C ILE A 32 -23.75 -8.50 6.02
N ALA A 33 -24.45 -7.85 6.96
CA ALA A 33 -24.01 -6.58 7.54
C ALA A 33 -22.67 -6.72 8.28
N LEU A 34 -22.51 -7.79 9.07
CA LEU A 34 -21.28 -8.08 9.79
C LEU A 34 -20.12 -8.36 8.82
N ALA A 35 -20.38 -9.12 7.75
CA ALA A 35 -19.38 -9.40 6.74
C ALA A 35 -18.96 -8.12 6.01
N LYS A 36 -19.89 -7.27 5.59
CA LYS A 36 -19.56 -5.97 4.97
C LYS A 36 -18.70 -5.10 5.86
N ALA A 37 -18.98 -5.03 7.15
CA ALA A 37 -18.22 -4.20 8.08
C ALA A 37 -16.78 -4.71 8.33
N ASN A 38 -16.56 -6.02 8.24
CA ASN A 38 -15.29 -6.64 8.64
C ASN A 38 -14.50 -7.27 7.50
N ASN A 39 -15.06 -7.37 6.30
CA ASN A 39 -14.40 -8.03 5.18
C ASN A 39 -13.21 -7.22 4.68
N VAL A 40 -12.05 -7.88 4.60
CA VAL A 40 -10.79 -7.27 4.18
C VAL A 40 -10.83 -6.86 2.69
N ALA A 41 -11.51 -7.63 1.84
CA ALA A 41 -11.60 -7.30 0.42
C ALA A 41 -12.36 -5.98 0.19
N LEU A 42 -13.41 -5.71 0.97
CA LEU A 42 -14.15 -4.44 0.88
C LEU A 42 -13.31 -3.26 1.38
N LYS A 43 -12.60 -3.45 2.50
CA LYS A 43 -11.66 -2.42 3.00
C LYS A 43 -10.55 -2.11 2.00
N ASN A 44 -10.02 -3.13 1.34
CA ASN A 44 -9.04 -2.93 0.28
C ASN A 44 -9.64 -2.20 -0.92
N ALA A 45 -10.87 -2.53 -1.32
CA ALA A 45 -11.55 -1.84 -2.42
C ALA A 45 -11.81 -0.35 -2.11
N GLU A 46 -12.10 0.01 -0.86
CA GLU A 46 -12.18 1.41 -0.42
C GLU A 46 -10.83 2.11 -0.52
N LEU A 47 -9.76 1.45 -0.08
CA LEU A 47 -8.39 1.99 -0.20
C LEU A 47 -7.96 2.14 -1.66
N ASP A 48 -8.40 1.27 -2.57
CA ASP A 48 -8.14 1.39 -4.00
C ASP A 48 -8.82 2.64 -4.60
N ILE A 49 -10.01 3.01 -4.10
CA ILE A 49 -10.66 4.27 -4.48
C ILE A 49 -9.86 5.47 -3.98
N ASP A 50 -9.37 5.44 -2.75
CA ASP A 50 -8.54 6.51 -2.18
C ASP A 50 -7.20 6.63 -2.89
N PHE A 51 -6.62 5.51 -3.28
CA PHE A 51 -5.41 5.47 -4.11
C PHE A 51 -5.65 6.12 -5.48
N ALA A 52 -6.75 5.76 -6.15
CA ALA A 52 -7.12 6.36 -7.43
C ALA A 52 -7.35 7.89 -7.31
N ASN A 53 -8.00 8.35 -6.24
CA ASN A 53 -8.15 9.77 -5.94
C ASN A 53 -6.80 10.47 -5.71
N SER A 54 -5.87 9.79 -5.04
CA SER A 54 -4.52 10.32 -4.82
C SER A 54 -3.74 10.44 -6.12
N GLN A 55 -3.89 9.51 -7.06
CA GLN A 55 -3.31 9.63 -8.41
C GLN A 55 -3.87 10.83 -9.18
N VAL A 56 -5.18 11.10 -9.07
CA VAL A 56 -5.76 12.33 -9.66
C VAL A 56 -5.10 13.58 -9.07
N ASN A 57 -4.88 13.61 -7.75
CA ASN A 57 -4.23 14.72 -7.07
C ASN A 57 -2.75 14.86 -7.47
N GLU A 58 -2.05 13.74 -7.68
CA GLU A 58 -0.68 13.73 -8.19
C GLU A 58 -0.60 14.37 -9.58
N ILE A 59 -1.49 13.98 -10.51
CA ILE A 59 -1.55 14.58 -11.83
C ILE A 59 -1.90 16.09 -11.73
N LYS A 60 -2.87 16.46 -10.90
CA LYS A 60 -3.21 17.87 -10.65
C LYS A 60 -2.02 18.67 -10.15
N SER A 61 -1.19 18.07 -9.28
CA SER A 61 -0.02 18.74 -8.73
C SER A 61 1.01 19.14 -9.79
N GLN A 62 1.09 18.41 -10.91
CA GLN A 62 1.97 18.75 -12.03
C GLN A 62 1.60 20.07 -12.70
N GLY A 63 0.33 20.48 -12.58
CA GLY A 63 -0.14 21.80 -13.02
C GLY A 63 0.22 22.95 -12.09
N LEU A 64 0.72 22.65 -10.88
CA LEU A 64 1.14 23.66 -9.92
C LEU A 64 2.61 24.06 -10.12
N PRO A 65 3.06 25.23 -9.60
CA PRO A 65 4.46 25.59 -9.63
C PRO A 65 5.33 24.55 -8.93
N GLN A 66 6.32 24.00 -9.65
CA GLN A 66 7.28 23.03 -9.14
C GLN A 66 8.54 23.78 -8.71
N VAL A 67 8.89 23.67 -7.44
CA VAL A 67 10.11 24.26 -6.88
C VAL A 67 11.12 23.16 -6.59
N ASN A 68 12.26 23.20 -7.24
CA ASN A 68 13.34 22.23 -7.08
C ASN A 68 14.59 22.91 -6.57
N GLY A 69 15.18 22.38 -5.49
CA GLY A 69 16.49 22.79 -4.99
C GLY A 69 17.53 21.73 -5.32
N ASN A 70 18.69 22.14 -5.80
CA ASN A 70 19.84 21.27 -6.01
C ASN A 70 21.07 21.85 -5.35
N ALA A 71 21.88 20.97 -4.75
CA ALA A 71 23.20 21.30 -4.24
C ALA A 71 24.16 20.17 -4.62
N SER A 72 25.32 20.52 -5.12
CA SER A 72 26.38 19.58 -5.43
C SER A 72 27.72 20.08 -4.91
N PHE A 73 28.51 19.16 -4.38
CA PHE A 73 29.89 19.37 -3.97
C PHE A 73 30.74 18.36 -4.71
N ALA A 74 31.77 18.85 -5.40
CA ALA A 74 32.75 18.01 -6.10
C ALA A 74 34.16 18.35 -5.63
N HIS A 75 34.95 17.31 -5.33
CA HIS A 75 36.37 17.43 -5.04
C HIS A 75 37.16 16.69 -6.11
N THR A 76 38.03 17.40 -6.80
CA THR A 76 38.92 16.87 -7.82
C THR A 76 40.29 16.62 -7.18
N TYR A 77 40.58 15.35 -6.90
CA TYR A 77 41.87 14.94 -6.28
C TYR A 77 43.07 15.24 -7.14
N GLN A 78 42.91 15.14 -8.47
CA GLN A 78 43.98 15.41 -9.43
C GLN A 78 43.44 16.31 -10.53
N ILE A 79 43.91 17.54 -10.56
CA ILE A 79 43.53 18.51 -11.59
C ILE A 79 44.22 18.09 -12.90
N PRO A 80 43.44 17.95 -14.00
CA PRO A 80 44.01 17.57 -15.30
C PRO A 80 45.06 18.60 -15.76
N THR A 81 46.18 18.10 -16.20
CA THR A 81 47.26 18.93 -16.79
C THR A 81 47.06 18.99 -18.30
N GLN A 82 46.94 20.18 -18.84
CA GLN A 82 46.89 20.44 -20.29
C GLN A 82 48.21 21.01 -20.78
N LEU A 83 48.64 20.57 -21.97
CA LEU A 83 49.82 21.09 -22.63
C LEU A 83 49.44 22.29 -23.49
N ILE A 84 49.98 23.45 -23.22
CA ILE A 84 49.78 24.65 -23.99
C ILE A 84 51.06 25.07 -24.73
N PRO A 85 50.95 25.66 -25.94
CA PRO A 85 52.11 26.21 -26.63
C PRO A 85 52.79 27.33 -25.81
N GLY A 86 54.10 27.25 -25.65
CA GLY A 86 54.86 28.24 -24.88
C GLY A 86 54.83 29.67 -25.48
N ASP A 87 54.36 29.81 -26.70
CA ASP A 87 54.20 31.13 -27.34
C ASP A 87 53.28 32.07 -26.51
N PHE A 88 52.30 31.54 -25.79
CA PHE A 88 51.43 32.30 -24.92
C PHE A 88 52.09 32.87 -23.65
N VAL A 89 53.27 32.35 -23.28
CA VAL A 89 54.01 32.77 -22.08
C VAL A 89 55.43 33.25 -22.43
N GLY A 90 55.68 33.59 -23.68
CA GLY A 90 56.93 34.17 -24.13
C GLY A 90 58.07 33.15 -24.34
N GLN A 91 57.79 31.87 -24.50
CA GLN A 91 58.73 30.76 -24.78
C GLN A 91 58.40 30.03 -26.10
N PRO A 92 58.65 30.68 -27.24
CA PRO A 92 58.31 30.13 -28.56
C PRO A 92 58.96 28.74 -28.80
N GLY A 93 58.20 27.82 -29.40
CA GLY A 93 58.71 26.51 -29.74
C GLY A 93 58.77 25.50 -28.58
N THR A 94 58.24 25.83 -27.40
CA THR A 94 58.12 24.95 -26.25
C THR A 94 56.67 24.57 -25.97
N VAL A 95 56.45 23.50 -25.21
CA VAL A 95 55.12 23.07 -24.72
C VAL A 95 55.19 23.02 -23.20
N ILE A 96 54.25 23.75 -22.57
CA ILE A 96 54.26 23.94 -21.12
C ILE A 96 53.05 23.21 -20.54
N PRO A 97 53.22 22.36 -19.51
CA PRO A 97 52.11 21.73 -18.79
C PRO A 97 51.48 22.72 -17.82
N VAL A 98 50.19 22.99 -17.96
CA VAL A 98 49.42 23.87 -17.08
C VAL A 98 48.20 23.11 -16.52
N GLN A 99 47.97 23.27 -15.22
CA GLN A 99 46.80 22.73 -14.57
C GLN A 99 45.67 23.79 -14.58
N PHE A 100 44.59 23.48 -15.27
CA PHE A 100 43.40 24.33 -15.31
C PHE A 100 42.29 23.67 -14.49
N GLY A 101 41.86 24.35 -13.42
CA GLY A 101 40.77 23.90 -12.59
C GLY A 101 40.90 24.31 -11.13
N VAL A 102 39.86 24.01 -10.38
CA VAL A 102 39.84 24.20 -8.92
C VAL A 102 39.65 22.85 -8.24
N PRO A 103 40.30 22.60 -7.09
CA PRO A 103 40.15 21.31 -6.39
C PRO A 103 38.75 21.14 -5.83
N PHE A 104 38.06 22.23 -5.48
CA PHE A 104 36.71 22.18 -4.92
C PHE A 104 35.77 22.96 -5.79
N ASN A 105 34.61 22.35 -6.06
CA ASN A 105 33.52 23.00 -6.78
C ASN A 105 32.23 22.81 -6.00
N VAL A 106 31.53 23.89 -5.71
CA VAL A 106 30.23 23.90 -5.03
C VAL A 106 29.23 24.59 -5.93
N ASN A 107 28.16 23.89 -6.26
CA ASN A 107 27.04 24.45 -6.99
C ASN A 107 25.78 24.30 -6.15
N ALA A 108 25.03 25.39 -6.01
CA ALA A 108 23.71 25.38 -5.40
C ALA A 108 22.76 26.22 -6.24
N GLY A 109 21.52 25.73 -6.39
CA GLY A 109 20.54 26.40 -7.20
C GLY A 109 19.12 26.08 -6.77
N ILE A 110 18.21 27.02 -7.05
CA ILE A 110 16.77 26.84 -6.92
C ILE A 110 16.16 27.10 -8.29
N GLY A 111 15.38 26.12 -8.77
CA GLY A 111 14.63 26.23 -10.02
C GLY A 111 13.13 26.23 -9.76
N ILE A 112 12.40 27.10 -10.43
CA ILE A 112 10.93 27.13 -10.42
C ILE A 112 10.46 26.82 -11.84
N ARG A 113 9.56 25.84 -11.97
CA ARG A 113 8.94 25.47 -13.24
C ARG A 113 7.44 25.47 -13.08
N GLN A 114 6.73 26.11 -14.00
CA GLN A 114 5.28 26.18 -14.04
C GLN A 114 4.78 25.67 -15.38
N LEU A 115 3.85 24.72 -15.35
CA LEU A 115 3.10 24.33 -16.54
C LEU A 115 2.11 25.45 -16.90
N LEU A 116 2.27 26.04 -18.07
CA LEU A 116 1.35 27.08 -18.55
C LEU A 116 0.24 26.48 -19.42
N PHE A 117 0.59 25.56 -20.30
CA PHE A 117 -0.36 24.84 -21.14
C PHE A 117 0.25 23.54 -21.65
N ASP A 118 -0.53 22.45 -21.52
CA ASP A 118 -0.22 21.15 -22.12
C ASP A 118 -1.52 20.39 -22.36
N GLY A 119 -1.83 20.07 -23.62
CA GLY A 119 -3.02 19.30 -23.99
C GLY A 119 -3.01 17.87 -23.43
N THR A 120 -1.82 17.26 -23.28
CA THR A 120 -1.68 15.91 -22.73
C THR A 120 -1.99 15.86 -21.25
N PHE A 121 -1.69 16.94 -20.52
CA PHE A 121 -2.04 17.10 -19.10
C PHE A 121 -3.56 17.01 -18.89
N PHE A 122 -4.36 17.71 -19.69
CA PHE A 122 -5.82 17.67 -19.55
C PHE A 122 -6.40 16.30 -19.91
N LEU A 123 -5.84 15.63 -20.92
CA LEU A 123 -6.26 14.28 -21.29
C LEU A 123 -5.88 13.28 -20.18
N GLY A 124 -4.68 13.37 -19.63
CA GLY A 124 -4.22 12.55 -18.50
C GLY A 124 -5.09 12.74 -17.24
N LEU A 125 -5.44 13.99 -16.93
CA LEU A 125 -6.32 14.30 -15.80
C LEU A 125 -7.72 13.70 -15.98
N LYS A 126 -8.27 13.76 -17.20
CA LYS A 126 -9.55 13.13 -17.51
C LYS A 126 -9.46 11.61 -17.39
N ALA A 127 -8.42 11.00 -17.94
CA ALA A 127 -8.21 9.56 -17.83
C ALA A 127 -8.07 9.09 -16.37
N ALA A 128 -7.34 9.82 -15.53
CA ALA A 128 -7.23 9.51 -14.12
C ALA A 128 -8.58 9.65 -13.38
N SER A 129 -9.40 10.64 -13.74
CA SER A 129 -10.74 10.78 -13.19
C SER A 129 -11.65 9.61 -13.56
N GLU A 130 -11.53 9.09 -14.79
CA GLU A 130 -12.29 7.89 -15.20
C GLU A 130 -11.76 6.63 -14.47
N PHE A 131 -10.48 6.57 -14.16
CA PHE A 131 -9.93 5.47 -13.37
C PHE A 131 -10.54 5.42 -11.96
N VAL A 132 -10.84 6.56 -11.33
CA VAL A 132 -11.60 6.60 -10.07
C VAL A 132 -12.98 5.96 -10.22
N ASN A 133 -13.66 6.21 -11.34
CA ASN A 133 -14.96 5.60 -11.61
C ASN A 133 -14.86 4.08 -11.78
N ILE A 134 -13.80 3.59 -12.42
CA ILE A 134 -13.51 2.16 -12.53
C ILE A 134 -13.28 1.54 -11.15
N SER A 135 -12.50 2.19 -10.29
CA SER A 135 -12.25 1.71 -8.92
C SER A 135 -13.55 1.63 -8.09
N LYS A 136 -14.43 2.63 -8.21
CA LYS A 136 -15.75 2.60 -7.56
C LYS A 136 -16.62 1.44 -8.05
N LEU A 137 -16.60 1.18 -9.36
CA LEU A 137 -17.37 0.09 -9.95
C LEU A 137 -16.82 -1.27 -9.50
N SER A 138 -15.48 -1.40 -9.43
CA SER A 138 -14.81 -2.59 -8.90
C SER A 138 -15.16 -2.84 -7.43
N ALA A 139 -15.19 -1.79 -6.60
CA ALA A 139 -15.61 -1.89 -5.21
C ALA A 139 -17.08 -2.37 -5.08
N SER A 140 -17.96 -1.85 -5.92
CA SER A 140 -19.36 -2.31 -5.97
C SER A 140 -19.48 -3.78 -6.39
N SER A 141 -18.66 -4.23 -7.35
CA SER A 141 -18.60 -5.65 -7.73
C SER A 141 -18.13 -6.51 -6.57
N SER A 142 -17.07 -6.11 -5.87
CA SER A 142 -16.57 -6.81 -4.70
C SER A 142 -17.61 -6.92 -3.58
N GLU A 143 -18.44 -5.89 -3.41
CA GLU A 143 -19.56 -5.92 -2.44
C GLU A 143 -20.59 -6.99 -2.80
N ILE A 144 -20.91 -7.13 -4.09
CA ILE A 144 -21.82 -8.17 -4.58
C ILE A 144 -21.24 -9.56 -4.35
N ASP A 145 -19.96 -9.74 -4.66
CA ASP A 145 -19.26 -11.03 -4.51
C ASP A 145 -19.18 -11.46 -3.04
N VAL A 146 -18.92 -10.53 -2.13
CA VAL A 146 -18.92 -10.79 -0.68
C VAL A 146 -20.33 -11.17 -0.22
N LYS A 147 -21.36 -10.44 -0.65
CA LYS A 147 -22.76 -10.76 -0.31
C LYS A 147 -23.14 -12.16 -0.80
N GLU A 148 -22.80 -12.50 -2.03
CA GLU A 148 -23.06 -13.83 -2.60
C GLU A 148 -22.37 -14.93 -1.79
N SER A 149 -21.09 -14.72 -1.45
CA SER A 149 -20.29 -15.67 -0.67
C SER A 149 -20.87 -15.90 0.73
N VAL A 150 -21.33 -14.85 1.40
CA VAL A 150 -21.98 -14.92 2.71
C VAL A 150 -23.28 -15.68 2.62
N ILE A 151 -24.11 -15.41 1.62
CA ILE A 151 -25.39 -16.12 1.40
C ILE A 151 -25.13 -17.62 1.21
N LYS A 152 -24.18 -17.98 0.36
CA LYS A 152 -23.80 -19.37 0.12
C LYS A 152 -23.33 -20.05 1.41
N ALA A 153 -22.44 -19.41 2.16
CA ALA A 153 -21.91 -19.95 3.41
C ALA A 153 -23.02 -20.13 4.47
N TYR A 154 -23.92 -19.15 4.57
CA TYR A 154 -25.07 -19.19 5.50
C TYR A 154 -25.97 -20.40 5.22
N TYR A 155 -26.37 -20.60 3.95
CA TYR A 155 -27.21 -21.75 3.61
C TYR A 155 -26.48 -23.08 3.74
N MET A 156 -25.18 -23.15 3.47
CA MET A 156 -24.37 -24.35 3.73
C MET A 156 -24.38 -24.72 5.23
N ALA A 157 -24.20 -23.72 6.10
CA ALA A 157 -24.24 -23.92 7.54
C ALA A 157 -25.63 -24.42 7.99
N LEU A 158 -26.72 -23.81 7.48
CA LEU A 158 -28.09 -24.20 7.79
C LEU A 158 -28.40 -25.62 7.33
N ILE A 159 -27.99 -26.02 6.13
CA ILE A 159 -28.14 -27.38 5.61
C ILE A 159 -27.35 -28.37 6.49
N SER A 160 -26.13 -28.03 6.88
CA SER A 160 -25.29 -28.89 7.74
C SER A 160 -25.93 -29.08 9.11
N GLU A 161 -26.51 -28.06 9.70
CA GLU A 161 -27.27 -28.17 10.95
C GLU A 161 -28.50 -29.09 10.83
N LYS A 162 -29.28 -28.94 9.75
CA LYS A 162 -30.43 -29.80 9.50
C LYS A 162 -30.03 -31.24 9.28
N ASN A 163 -28.96 -31.52 8.56
CA ASN A 163 -28.41 -32.86 8.36
C ASN A 163 -28.00 -33.48 9.70
N LEU A 164 -27.32 -32.69 10.58
CA LEU A 164 -26.96 -33.16 11.90
C LEU A 164 -28.17 -33.59 12.72
N LEU A 165 -29.22 -32.73 12.79
CA LEU A 165 -30.46 -33.04 13.49
C LEU A 165 -31.13 -34.30 12.96
N GLN A 166 -31.14 -34.52 11.64
CA GLN A 166 -31.69 -35.70 11.01
C GLN A 166 -30.91 -36.98 11.37
N LEU A 167 -29.57 -36.90 11.37
CA LEU A 167 -28.71 -38.00 11.79
C LEU A 167 -28.92 -38.36 13.26
N GLU A 168 -29.00 -37.37 14.15
CA GLU A 168 -29.30 -37.57 15.57
C GLU A 168 -30.67 -38.24 15.79
N ALA A 169 -31.69 -37.84 15.06
CA ALA A 169 -33.02 -38.46 15.11
C ALA A 169 -32.98 -39.90 14.63
N SER A 170 -32.29 -40.17 13.54
CA SER A 170 -32.08 -41.52 13.00
C SER A 170 -31.31 -42.40 13.98
N TRP A 171 -30.28 -41.90 14.61
CA TRP A 171 -29.53 -42.60 15.64
C TRP A 171 -30.40 -42.96 16.86
N LYS A 172 -31.17 -42.02 17.37
CA LYS A 172 -32.12 -42.23 18.47
C LYS A 172 -33.15 -43.31 18.14
N ASN A 173 -33.64 -43.33 16.89
CA ASN A 173 -34.60 -44.32 16.44
C ASN A 173 -33.97 -45.73 16.37
N MET A 174 -32.75 -45.85 15.87
CA MET A 174 -32.01 -47.11 15.85
C MET A 174 -31.76 -47.67 17.27
N GLN A 175 -31.49 -46.81 18.25
CA GLN A 175 -31.33 -47.21 19.65
C GLN A 175 -32.60 -47.75 20.28
N LYS A 176 -33.79 -47.29 19.85
CA LYS A 176 -35.07 -47.76 20.36
C LYS A 176 -35.50 -49.13 19.81
N VAL A 177 -34.93 -49.55 18.68
CA VAL A 177 -35.25 -50.79 18.01
C VAL A 177 -34.36 -51.98 18.47
N ARG A 178 -33.33 -51.67 19.25
CA ARG A 178 -32.42 -52.67 19.86
C ARG A 178 -32.81 -52.98 21.29
#